data_4ec6a31ae8f0af394f526339cdfc2a97
#
_entry.id   4ec6a31ae8f0af394f526339cdfc2a97
#
_cell.length_a   1.000
_cell.length_b   1.000
_cell.length_c   1.000
_cell.angle_alpha   90.00
_cell.angle_beta   90.00
_cell.angle_gamma   90.00
#
_symmetry.space_group_name_H-M   'P 1'
#
loop_
_entity.id
_entity.type
_entity.pdbx_description
1 polymer ?
#
loop_
_entity_poly.entity_id
_entity_poly.type
_entity_poly.pdbx_seq_one_letter_code
_entity_poly.pdbx_strand_id
1 'polypeptide(L)'
;MERRKFIKKTALGLSVPFWLTSCHSDFLNGNDFPISVSSLAQSGHLIKNALTLGVSKKRQTETLIVGGGLAGMAAAYTLKHKDYLLVELDDRYGGSSSANNYQGIALGRGAHYDLAYPAYYGAEVLKMFEQLGVIEYQAWTDSWSFKDRQHLIPAARRQQCFQDGRLRKAVMPKTAASQKLMELLLPFEGRMVMPTRLTPPDLQYLDHMTFDGFLNAQNIDTDPSFRKLIDYQMLDDYGGTSQQVSALAGIHYYTCRPYQKQFVELFSAPEGNQYFVNKIHKQLSSQRILNQHLVYHIEKQGAGYLVDVLDITHNERLQIKTDALIYAGQKHSLPYIAPEIDSPFKKNVYAPWMVVNILMKQKPNNYGFWQNEYLDSDSGFLGFIDSSVQHQGSLKGLHCLTGYYCLKPEHRSQLLTVADHKDRIVNETLNYMCDMIKGPIRPEAAFIHVMGHAMSVPTPHYLFNAYPEIGNFKFAG
;
A
#
# COMPACT_ATOMS: atom_id res chain seq x y z
N MET A 1 -0.18 21.94 -62.52
CA MET A 1 -0.28 22.70 -61.23
C MET A 1 -0.99 21.83 -60.23
N GLU A 2 -0.18 21.14 -59.40
CA GLU A 2 -0.69 20.17 -58.42
C GLU A 2 -1.07 20.87 -57.12
N ARG A 3 -2.30 20.65 -56.69
CA ARG A 3 -2.78 21.10 -55.36
C ARG A 3 -2.33 20.11 -54.31
N ARG A 4 -1.34 20.48 -53.51
CA ARG A 4 -0.98 19.80 -52.27
C ARG A 4 -2.12 19.89 -51.26
N LYS A 5 -2.83 18.78 -51.02
CA LYS A 5 -3.75 18.61 -49.92
C LYS A 5 -2.95 18.53 -48.62
N PHE A 6 -3.05 19.57 -47.79
CA PHE A 6 -2.52 19.61 -46.42
C PHE A 6 -3.48 18.80 -45.56
N ILE A 7 -3.13 17.53 -45.30
CA ILE A 7 -3.84 16.71 -44.33
C ILE A 7 -3.41 17.19 -42.93
N LYS A 8 -4.29 17.91 -42.25
CA LYS A 8 -4.20 18.13 -40.81
C LYS A 8 -4.34 16.75 -40.15
N LYS A 9 -3.24 16.16 -39.74
CA LYS A 9 -3.22 15.07 -38.77
C LYS A 9 -3.62 15.67 -37.44
N THR A 10 -4.89 15.59 -37.09
CA THR A 10 -5.35 15.66 -35.72
C THR A 10 -4.72 14.44 -35.04
N ALA A 11 -3.68 14.66 -34.28
CA ALA A 11 -3.15 13.67 -33.34
C ALA A 11 -4.23 13.47 -32.27
N LEU A 12 -5.15 12.54 -32.50
CA LEU A 12 -5.79 11.85 -31.40
C LEU A 12 -4.65 11.12 -30.70
N GLY A 13 -4.28 11.61 -29.53
CA GLY A 13 -3.39 10.92 -28.61
C GLY A 13 -4.08 9.61 -28.20
N LEU A 14 -3.90 8.58 -29.01
CA LEU A 14 -4.07 7.21 -28.58
C LEU A 14 -3.00 7.01 -27.52
N SER A 15 -3.39 7.14 -26.26
CA SER A 15 -2.59 6.61 -25.14
C SER A 15 -2.39 5.14 -25.44
N VAL A 16 -1.21 4.80 -25.94
CA VAL A 16 -0.80 3.40 -26.13
C VAL A 16 -0.96 2.76 -24.76
N PRO A 17 -1.74 1.67 -24.62
CA PRO A 17 -1.88 1.02 -23.33
C PRO A 17 -0.49 0.74 -22.80
N PHE A 18 -0.26 1.07 -21.52
CA PHE A 18 0.97 0.85 -20.79
C PHE A 18 1.64 -0.53 -21.07
N TRP A 19 0.84 -1.54 -21.34
CA TRP A 19 1.22 -2.91 -21.67
C TRP A 19 1.81 -3.11 -23.09
N LEU A 20 1.98 -2.09 -23.95
CA LEU A 20 2.34 -2.27 -25.36
C LEU A 20 3.84 -2.21 -25.67
N THR A 21 4.75 -2.07 -24.69
CA THR A 21 6.16 -1.76 -24.94
C THR A 21 7.18 -2.88 -24.67
N SER A 22 6.77 -4.10 -24.30
CA SER A 22 7.73 -5.19 -24.06
C SER A 22 7.96 -6.06 -25.28
N CYS A 23 9.18 -6.11 -25.79
CA CYS A 23 9.65 -7.01 -26.82
C CYS A 23 10.42 -8.19 -26.23
N HIS A 24 9.72 -9.22 -25.75
CA HIS A 24 10.30 -10.57 -25.60
C HIS A 24 9.24 -11.60 -25.99
N SER A 25 9.57 -12.47 -26.94
CA SER A 25 8.63 -13.14 -27.85
C SER A 25 8.30 -14.60 -27.55
N ASP A 26 8.53 -15.14 -26.34
CA ASP A 26 8.44 -16.61 -26.17
C ASP A 26 7.21 -17.14 -25.42
N PHE A 27 6.25 -16.26 -25.00
CA PHE A 27 5.04 -16.69 -24.27
C PHE A 27 3.73 -16.25 -24.95
N LEU A 28 3.64 -16.33 -26.27
CA LEU A 28 2.46 -15.89 -27.03
C LEU A 28 1.29 -16.89 -27.03
N ASN A 29 1.43 -18.07 -26.46
CA ASN A 29 0.32 -19.01 -26.24
C ASN A 29 -0.16 -18.86 -24.81
N GLY A 30 -1.49 -18.78 -24.61
CA GLY A 30 -2.12 -18.55 -23.31
C GLY A 30 -1.53 -19.39 -22.16
N ASN A 31 -1.57 -18.85 -20.94
CA ASN A 31 -1.02 -19.53 -19.78
C ASN A 31 -1.81 -20.80 -19.45
N ASP A 32 -1.13 -21.93 -19.26
CA ASP A 32 -1.75 -23.22 -18.91
C ASP A 32 -2.20 -23.30 -17.44
N PHE A 33 -2.17 -22.19 -16.69
CA PHE A 33 -2.56 -22.13 -15.28
C PHE A 33 -3.61 -21.04 -15.02
N PRO A 34 -4.42 -21.16 -13.96
CA PRO A 34 -5.47 -20.18 -13.67
C PRO A 34 -4.94 -18.83 -13.26
N ILE A 35 -5.49 -17.76 -13.85
CA ILE A 35 -5.22 -16.36 -13.49
C ILE A 35 -6.52 -15.71 -13.03
N SER A 36 -6.52 -15.24 -11.80
CA SER A 36 -7.65 -14.52 -11.19
C SER A 36 -7.33 -13.02 -11.07
N VAL A 37 -8.31 -12.18 -11.37
CA VAL A 37 -8.22 -10.72 -11.21
C VAL A 37 -9.24 -10.26 -10.19
N SER A 38 -8.82 -9.42 -9.24
CA SER A 38 -9.69 -8.82 -8.23
C SER A 38 -9.60 -7.30 -8.23
N SER A 39 -10.74 -6.65 -8.10
CA SER A 39 -10.88 -5.20 -8.03
C SER A 39 -12.16 -4.82 -7.30
N LEU A 40 -12.12 -3.77 -6.50
CA LEU A 40 -13.30 -3.18 -5.87
C LEU A 40 -13.92 -2.04 -6.72
N ALA A 41 -13.41 -1.79 -7.92
CA ALA A 41 -13.86 -0.64 -8.73
C ALA A 41 -15.36 -0.68 -9.03
N GLN A 42 -15.92 -1.84 -9.38
CA GLN A 42 -17.36 -1.98 -9.68
C GLN A 42 -18.22 -1.60 -8.47
N SER A 43 -17.98 -2.21 -7.32
CA SER A 43 -18.73 -1.94 -6.09
C SER A 43 -18.50 -0.52 -5.57
N GLY A 44 -17.25 -0.05 -5.57
CA GLY A 44 -16.90 1.29 -5.10
C GLY A 44 -17.48 2.41 -5.98
N HIS A 45 -17.58 2.21 -7.29
CA HIS A 45 -18.14 3.22 -8.19
C HIS A 45 -19.66 3.39 -8.07
N LEU A 46 -20.37 2.49 -7.36
CA LEU A 46 -21.80 2.67 -7.06
C LEU A 46 -22.08 3.96 -6.28
N ILE A 47 -21.11 4.50 -5.55
CA ILE A 47 -21.26 5.79 -4.86
C ILE A 47 -21.56 6.97 -5.81
N LYS A 48 -21.24 6.84 -7.12
CA LYS A 48 -21.48 7.88 -8.13
C LYS A 48 -22.91 7.90 -8.63
N ASN A 49 -23.68 6.85 -8.37
CA ASN A 49 -25.04 6.71 -8.85
C ASN A 49 -26.01 6.98 -7.69
N ALA A 50 -27.05 7.78 -7.93
CA ALA A 50 -28.09 7.97 -6.94
C ALA A 50 -28.81 6.63 -6.70
N LEU A 51 -28.69 6.10 -5.51
CA LEU A 51 -29.37 4.88 -5.11
C LEU A 51 -30.80 5.26 -4.67
N THR A 52 -31.78 4.79 -5.42
CA THR A 52 -33.23 5.09 -5.19
C THR A 52 -33.92 4.05 -4.34
N LEU A 53 -33.20 3.14 -3.70
CA LEU A 53 -33.74 2.07 -2.89
C LEU A 53 -34.47 2.61 -1.65
N GLY A 54 -35.66 2.06 -1.36
CA GLY A 54 -36.36 2.30 -0.10
C GLY A 54 -35.56 1.73 1.09
N VAL A 55 -35.69 2.38 2.26
CA VAL A 55 -35.06 1.88 3.50
C VAL A 55 -35.71 0.54 3.91
N SER A 56 -34.93 -0.55 3.91
CA SER A 56 -35.39 -1.88 4.32
C SER A 56 -35.08 -2.17 5.80
N LYS A 57 -33.96 -1.63 6.32
CA LYS A 57 -33.52 -1.87 7.70
C LYS A 57 -33.03 -0.59 8.34
N LYS A 58 -33.20 -0.48 9.66
CA LYS A 58 -32.67 0.62 10.47
C LYS A 58 -31.82 0.06 11.62
N ARG A 59 -30.70 0.71 11.91
CA ARG A 59 -29.82 0.40 13.05
C ARG A 59 -29.44 1.69 13.78
N GLN A 60 -29.02 1.55 15.02
CA GLN A 60 -28.43 2.61 15.81
C GLN A 60 -27.17 2.09 16.49
N THR A 61 -26.15 2.94 16.64
CA THR A 61 -24.91 2.69 17.36
C THR A 61 -24.36 4.01 17.89
N GLU A 62 -23.59 3.99 18.99
CA GLU A 62 -22.91 5.18 19.48
C GLU A 62 -21.84 5.66 18.49
N THR A 63 -21.03 4.73 17.96
CA THR A 63 -19.97 5.07 17.01
C THR A 63 -20.03 4.20 15.76
N LEU A 64 -20.10 4.84 14.59
CA LEU A 64 -19.97 4.16 13.30
C LEU A 64 -18.55 4.33 12.75
N ILE A 65 -17.90 3.22 12.39
CA ILE A 65 -16.59 3.20 11.72
C ILE A 65 -16.83 2.85 10.25
N VAL A 66 -16.39 3.72 9.34
CA VAL A 66 -16.54 3.54 7.89
C VAL A 66 -15.19 3.15 7.29
N GLY A 67 -15.10 1.92 6.79
CA GLY A 67 -13.88 1.31 6.23
C GLY A 67 -13.19 0.36 7.19
N GLY A 68 -13.03 -0.91 6.76
CA GLY A 68 -12.40 -2.00 7.51
C GLY A 68 -10.94 -2.23 7.14
N GLY A 69 -10.25 -1.23 6.60
CA GLY A 69 -8.79 -1.24 6.44
C GLY A 69 -8.07 -1.26 7.79
N LEU A 70 -6.73 -1.30 7.78
CA LEU A 70 -5.95 -1.40 9.02
C LEU A 70 -6.28 -0.26 10.00
N ALA A 71 -6.51 0.97 9.51
CA ALA A 71 -6.87 2.12 10.34
C ALA A 71 -8.25 1.94 11.01
N GLY A 72 -9.26 1.48 10.27
CA GLY A 72 -10.60 1.21 10.83
C GLY A 72 -10.61 0.04 11.80
N MET A 73 -9.84 -1.00 11.52
CA MET A 73 -9.66 -2.13 12.44
C MET A 73 -8.95 -1.70 13.73
N ALA A 74 -7.95 -0.82 13.67
CA ALA A 74 -7.30 -0.25 14.84
C ALA A 74 -8.25 0.64 15.66
N ALA A 75 -9.10 1.43 14.99
CA ALA A 75 -10.15 2.20 15.64
C ALA A 75 -11.15 1.28 16.36
N ALA A 76 -11.61 0.22 15.69
CA ALA A 76 -12.49 -0.79 16.30
C ALA A 76 -11.84 -1.48 17.51
N TYR A 77 -10.54 -1.80 17.42
CA TYR A 77 -9.81 -2.35 18.56
C TYR A 77 -9.75 -1.39 19.76
N THR A 78 -9.53 -0.13 19.49
CA THR A 78 -9.54 0.92 20.54
C THR A 78 -10.92 1.03 21.19
N LEU A 79 -11.98 0.84 20.43
CA LEU A 79 -13.37 0.91 20.86
C LEU A 79 -13.98 -0.45 21.26
N LYS A 80 -13.20 -1.53 21.37
CA LYS A 80 -13.72 -2.90 21.55
C LYS A 80 -14.66 -3.10 22.75
N HIS A 81 -14.56 -2.24 23.77
CA HIS A 81 -15.43 -2.25 24.96
C HIS A 81 -16.55 -1.18 24.93
N LYS A 82 -16.68 -0.45 23.81
CA LYS A 82 -17.71 0.55 23.57
C LYS A 82 -18.77 0.00 22.62
N ASP A 83 -19.88 0.73 22.46
CA ASP A 83 -20.82 0.46 21.37
C ASP A 83 -20.29 1.05 20.07
N TYR A 84 -19.99 0.16 19.10
CA TYR A 84 -19.60 0.55 17.76
C TYR A 84 -20.10 -0.44 16.72
N LEU A 85 -20.18 0.03 15.48
CA LEU A 85 -20.41 -0.77 14.29
C LEU A 85 -19.36 -0.39 13.24
N LEU A 86 -18.73 -1.38 12.60
CA LEU A 86 -17.79 -1.16 11.49
C LEU A 86 -18.43 -1.63 10.19
N VAL A 87 -18.34 -0.81 9.15
CA VAL A 87 -18.88 -1.07 7.81
C VAL A 87 -17.73 -1.13 6.81
N GLU A 88 -17.63 -2.25 6.06
CA GLU A 88 -16.59 -2.51 5.07
C GLU A 88 -17.21 -2.87 3.70
N LEU A 89 -16.66 -2.29 2.64
CA LEU A 89 -17.10 -2.51 1.25
C LEU A 89 -16.74 -3.92 0.74
N ASP A 90 -15.53 -4.39 1.05
CA ASP A 90 -15.03 -5.70 0.57
C ASP A 90 -15.71 -6.85 1.32
N ASP A 91 -15.62 -8.05 0.76
CA ASP A 91 -16.03 -9.31 1.42
C ASP A 91 -15.12 -9.67 2.61
N ARG A 92 -14.00 -8.97 2.73
CA ARG A 92 -12.98 -9.13 3.79
C ARG A 92 -12.51 -7.80 4.33
N TYR A 93 -11.95 -7.79 5.52
CA TYR A 93 -11.32 -6.63 6.13
C TYR A 93 -9.81 -6.60 5.83
N GLY A 94 -9.20 -5.43 6.02
CA GLY A 94 -7.78 -5.18 5.80
C GLY A 94 -7.50 -4.11 4.74
N GLY A 95 -8.43 -3.83 3.83
CA GLY A 95 -8.22 -2.84 2.76
C GLY A 95 -6.99 -3.17 1.91
N SER A 96 -6.06 -2.23 1.73
CA SER A 96 -4.77 -2.47 1.04
C SER A 96 -3.86 -3.47 1.79
N SER A 97 -4.13 -3.72 3.06
CA SER A 97 -3.42 -4.73 3.87
C SER A 97 -4.09 -6.10 3.85
N SER A 98 -5.13 -6.30 3.02
CA SER A 98 -5.83 -7.59 2.91
C SER A 98 -5.01 -8.64 2.15
N ALA A 99 -5.39 -9.91 2.29
CA ALA A 99 -4.77 -11.03 1.58
C ALA A 99 -5.79 -11.88 0.85
N ASN A 100 -5.38 -12.49 -0.26
CA ASN A 100 -6.10 -13.59 -0.89
C ASN A 100 -5.82 -14.88 -0.13
N ASN A 101 -6.73 -15.85 -0.22
CA ASN A 101 -6.50 -17.19 0.29
C ASN A 101 -6.48 -18.18 -0.87
N TYR A 102 -5.40 -18.93 -0.98
CA TYR A 102 -5.29 -20.03 -1.93
C TYR A 102 -4.87 -21.30 -1.20
N GLN A 103 -5.76 -22.30 -1.15
CA GLN A 103 -5.52 -23.57 -0.46
C GLN A 103 -5.06 -23.41 1.00
N GLY A 104 -5.59 -22.39 1.70
CA GLY A 104 -5.25 -22.08 3.08
C GLY A 104 -3.91 -21.34 3.27
N ILE A 105 -3.34 -20.79 2.18
CA ILE A 105 -2.18 -19.90 2.19
C ILE A 105 -2.70 -18.48 1.95
N ALA A 106 -2.36 -17.55 2.85
CA ALA A 106 -2.66 -16.15 2.67
C ALA A 106 -1.60 -15.47 1.78
N LEU A 107 -2.06 -14.74 0.77
CA LEU A 107 -1.24 -14.05 -0.22
C LEU A 107 -1.55 -12.56 -0.12
N GLY A 108 -0.58 -11.74 0.25
CA GLY A 108 -0.76 -10.29 0.37
C GLY A 108 -1.29 -9.67 -0.93
N ARG A 109 -2.37 -8.90 -0.82
CA ARG A 109 -2.96 -8.12 -1.94
C ARG A 109 -2.37 -6.71 -2.05
N GLY A 110 -1.51 -6.34 -1.13
CA GLY A 110 -0.92 -5.02 -1.02
C GLY A 110 0.41 -5.05 -0.28
N ALA A 111 0.59 -4.15 0.65
CA ALA A 111 1.84 -3.89 1.31
C ALA A 111 2.39 -5.07 2.11
N HIS A 112 3.68 -5.34 1.91
CA HIS A 112 4.51 -6.21 2.72
C HIS A 112 5.49 -5.36 3.52
N TYR A 113 4.98 -4.59 4.48
CA TYR A 113 5.84 -3.76 5.30
C TYR A 113 6.77 -4.58 6.17
N ASP A 114 7.97 -4.09 6.27
CA ASP A 114 8.93 -4.51 7.26
C ASP A 114 8.73 -3.74 8.56
N LEU A 115 8.61 -4.45 9.66
CA LEU A 115 8.78 -3.88 10.99
C LEU A 115 10.23 -4.04 11.39
N ALA A 116 10.98 -2.94 11.35
CA ALA A 116 12.41 -3.00 11.62
C ALA A 116 12.78 -2.52 13.03
N TYR A 117 12.03 -1.58 13.59
CA TYR A 117 12.38 -0.94 14.85
C TYR A 117 11.17 -0.61 15.69
N PRO A 118 10.87 -1.41 16.71
CA PRO A 118 9.91 -1.02 17.72
C PRO A 118 10.22 0.35 18.35
N ALA A 119 11.51 0.69 18.51
CA ALA A 119 11.93 1.98 19.07
C ALA A 119 11.48 3.22 18.25
N TYR A 120 11.10 3.05 16.97
CA TYR A 120 10.57 4.14 16.16
C TYR A 120 9.04 4.29 16.22
N TYR A 121 8.38 3.51 17.02
CA TYR A 121 6.93 3.62 17.25
C TYR A 121 6.63 4.37 18.53
N GLY A 122 5.62 5.24 18.49
CA GLY A 122 5.10 5.90 19.68
C GLY A 122 4.53 4.90 20.69
N ALA A 123 4.48 5.30 21.95
CA ALA A 123 4.10 4.43 23.07
C ALA A 123 2.73 3.73 22.88
N GLU A 124 1.75 4.40 22.26
CA GLU A 124 0.44 3.82 21.99
C GLU A 124 0.50 2.65 20.99
N VAL A 125 1.34 2.77 19.96
CA VAL A 125 1.55 1.71 18.94
C VAL A 125 2.30 0.54 19.57
N LEU A 126 3.35 0.79 20.35
CA LEU A 126 4.09 -0.24 21.08
C LEU A 126 3.18 -1.02 22.01
N LYS A 127 2.37 -0.32 22.80
CA LYS A 127 1.38 -0.94 23.71
C LYS A 127 0.38 -1.81 22.95
N MET A 128 -0.10 -1.34 21.80
CA MET A 128 -1.02 -2.12 20.95
C MET A 128 -0.34 -3.38 20.41
N PHE A 129 0.88 -3.28 19.90
CA PHE A 129 1.62 -4.44 19.37
C PHE A 129 1.95 -5.46 20.47
N GLU A 130 2.28 -5.00 21.68
CA GLU A 130 2.48 -5.88 22.82
C GLU A 130 1.18 -6.61 23.20
N GLN A 131 0.07 -5.89 23.31
CA GLN A 131 -1.25 -6.47 23.61
C GLN A 131 -1.73 -7.46 22.55
N LEU A 132 -1.40 -7.23 21.28
CA LEU A 132 -1.68 -8.14 20.17
C LEU A 132 -0.71 -9.32 20.10
N GLY A 133 0.31 -9.35 20.97
CA GLY A 133 1.33 -10.39 20.97
C GLY A 133 2.21 -10.40 19.71
N VAL A 134 2.49 -9.21 19.17
CA VAL A 134 3.45 -9.03 18.05
C VAL A 134 4.86 -8.89 18.58
N ILE A 135 5.03 -8.06 19.61
CA ILE A 135 6.30 -7.78 20.27
C ILE A 135 6.20 -8.07 21.76
N GLU A 136 7.35 -8.16 22.42
CA GLU A 136 7.49 -8.23 23.89
C GLU A 136 8.66 -7.38 24.36
N TYR A 137 8.48 -6.69 25.48
CA TYR A 137 9.53 -5.90 26.07
C TYR A 137 10.48 -6.74 26.91
N GLN A 138 11.78 -6.59 26.70
CA GLN A 138 12.85 -7.27 27.39
C GLN A 138 13.50 -6.31 28.39
N ALA A 139 13.03 -6.33 29.64
CA ALA A 139 13.44 -5.37 30.66
C ALA A 139 14.95 -5.36 30.98
N TRP A 140 15.62 -6.50 30.80
CA TRP A 140 17.05 -6.65 31.11
C TRP A 140 17.98 -6.09 30.03
N THR A 141 17.48 -5.92 28.78
CA THR A 141 18.22 -5.29 27.66
C THR A 141 17.65 -3.93 27.27
N ASP A 142 16.56 -3.48 27.94
CA ASP A 142 15.79 -2.28 27.58
C ASP A 142 15.46 -2.24 26.08
N SER A 143 14.92 -3.34 25.57
CA SER A 143 14.65 -3.49 24.13
C SER A 143 13.37 -4.27 23.87
N TRP A 144 12.91 -4.20 22.61
CA TRP A 144 11.76 -4.96 22.13
C TRP A 144 12.23 -6.12 21.24
N SER A 145 11.56 -7.27 21.33
CA SER A 145 11.75 -8.41 20.46
C SER A 145 10.44 -8.86 19.81
N PHE A 146 10.52 -9.46 18.62
CA PHE A 146 9.35 -10.02 17.95
C PHE A 146 9.04 -11.42 18.48
N LYS A 147 7.75 -11.69 18.76
CA LYS A 147 7.30 -13.00 19.26
C LYS A 147 7.32 -14.08 18.18
N ASP A 148 6.80 -13.78 16.98
CA ASP A 148 6.75 -14.74 15.86
C ASP A 148 8.07 -14.75 15.08
N ARG A 149 9.13 -15.23 15.70
CA ARG A 149 10.51 -15.23 15.17
C ARG A 149 10.68 -15.97 13.85
N GLN A 150 9.75 -16.86 13.48
CA GLN A 150 9.73 -17.55 12.19
C GLN A 150 9.58 -16.58 10.99
N HIS A 151 9.10 -15.36 11.23
CA HIS A 151 8.93 -14.32 10.21
C HIS A 151 10.07 -13.28 10.21
N LEU A 152 11.15 -13.55 10.92
CA LEU A 152 12.35 -12.71 10.86
C LEU A 152 13.13 -12.98 9.58
N ILE A 153 13.43 -11.90 8.87
CA ILE A 153 14.19 -11.95 7.62
C ILE A 153 15.68 -12.03 7.92
N PRO A 154 16.39 -13.07 7.45
CA PRO A 154 17.84 -13.19 7.65
C PRO A 154 18.57 -12.00 7.00
N ALA A 155 19.51 -11.38 7.72
CA ALA A 155 20.25 -10.20 7.26
C ALA A 155 20.92 -10.39 5.89
N ALA A 156 21.48 -11.58 5.64
CA ALA A 156 22.13 -11.92 4.38
C ALA A 156 21.16 -12.08 3.18
N ARG A 157 19.85 -12.12 3.44
CA ARG A 157 18.81 -12.39 2.43
C ARG A 157 17.75 -11.27 2.37
N ARG A 158 18.06 -10.09 2.88
CA ARG A 158 17.07 -8.99 2.97
C ARG A 158 16.69 -8.49 1.60
N GLN A 159 17.66 -8.02 0.82
CA GLN A 159 17.38 -7.34 -0.44
C GLN A 159 18.47 -7.52 -1.47
N GLN A 160 18.06 -7.45 -2.73
CA GLN A 160 18.91 -7.27 -3.89
C GLN A 160 18.23 -6.32 -4.88
N CYS A 161 19.01 -5.74 -5.78
CA CYS A 161 18.58 -4.76 -6.74
C CYS A 161 19.06 -5.13 -8.14
N PHE A 162 18.18 -4.99 -9.14
CA PHE A 162 18.51 -5.07 -10.56
C PHE A 162 18.51 -3.65 -11.13
N GLN A 163 19.69 -3.22 -11.57
CA GLN A 163 19.89 -1.88 -12.13
C GLN A 163 20.98 -1.92 -13.20
N ASP A 164 20.77 -1.22 -14.31
CA ASP A 164 21.69 -1.15 -15.46
C ASP A 164 22.07 -2.56 -15.98
N GLY A 165 21.06 -3.46 -16.06
CA GLY A 165 21.22 -4.84 -16.51
C GLY A 165 21.98 -5.75 -15.56
N ARG A 166 22.21 -5.35 -14.30
CA ARG A 166 23.07 -6.06 -13.33
C ARG A 166 22.38 -6.23 -11.98
N LEU A 167 22.61 -7.41 -11.37
CA LEU A 167 22.23 -7.67 -9.98
C LEU A 167 23.27 -7.11 -9.02
N ARG A 168 22.80 -6.40 -8.00
CA ARG A 168 23.58 -5.85 -6.89
C ARG A 168 22.99 -6.31 -5.56
N LYS A 169 23.84 -6.65 -4.59
CA LYS A 169 23.42 -7.02 -3.23
C LYS A 169 23.14 -5.81 -2.33
N ALA A 170 23.67 -4.64 -2.69
CA ALA A 170 23.45 -3.40 -1.95
C ALA A 170 22.62 -2.46 -2.81
N VAL A 171 21.53 -1.96 -2.26
CA VAL A 171 20.66 -0.98 -2.91
C VAL A 171 21.34 0.38 -2.95
N MET A 172 21.87 0.85 -1.81
CA MET A 172 22.57 2.12 -1.74
C MET A 172 24.02 2.00 -2.30
N PRO A 173 24.37 2.74 -3.37
CA PRO A 173 25.73 2.71 -3.92
C PRO A 173 26.71 3.36 -2.93
N LYS A 174 27.95 2.90 -2.94
CA LYS A 174 29.04 3.50 -2.14
C LYS A 174 29.69 4.65 -2.93
N THR A 175 29.01 5.77 -3.01
CA THR A 175 29.49 7.00 -3.67
C THR A 175 29.63 8.14 -2.67
N ALA A 176 30.38 9.19 -3.04
CA ALA A 176 30.49 10.39 -2.20
C ALA A 176 29.12 11.05 -1.96
N ALA A 177 28.24 11.05 -2.97
CA ALA A 177 26.89 11.59 -2.86
C ALA A 177 26.02 10.79 -1.88
N SER A 178 26.04 9.46 -1.95
CA SER A 178 25.29 8.62 -1.01
C SER A 178 25.83 8.74 0.41
N GLN A 179 27.15 8.82 0.59
CA GLN A 179 27.74 9.04 1.90
C GLN A 179 27.31 10.39 2.48
N LYS A 180 27.41 11.46 1.69
CA LYS A 180 26.98 12.80 2.09
C LYS A 180 25.49 12.84 2.46
N LEU A 181 24.63 12.15 1.69
CA LEU A 181 23.22 12.02 2.04
C LEU A 181 23.04 11.32 3.40
N MET A 182 23.72 10.21 3.65
CA MET A 182 23.60 9.48 4.91
C MET A 182 24.09 10.31 6.10
N GLU A 183 25.20 11.06 5.94
CA GLU A 183 25.70 11.99 6.97
C GLU A 183 24.70 13.12 7.25
N LEU A 184 24.07 13.68 6.21
CA LEU A 184 23.02 14.69 6.32
C LEU A 184 21.80 14.19 7.10
N LEU A 185 21.47 12.90 6.96
CA LEU A 185 20.28 12.30 7.58
C LEU A 185 20.48 11.88 9.04
N LEU A 186 21.73 11.72 9.50
CA LEU A 186 22.04 11.32 10.89
C LEU A 186 21.33 12.15 11.97
N PRO A 187 21.24 13.50 11.88
CA PRO A 187 20.56 14.31 12.89
C PRO A 187 19.05 14.03 13.01
N PHE A 188 18.44 13.42 12.01
CA PHE A 188 17.01 13.11 12.00
C PHE A 188 16.70 11.70 12.51
N GLU A 189 17.71 10.83 12.64
CA GLU A 189 17.49 9.44 13.06
C GLU A 189 16.88 9.39 14.47
N GLY A 190 15.78 8.61 14.59
CA GLY A 190 15.06 8.45 15.87
C GLY A 190 14.17 9.64 16.26
N ARG A 191 14.17 10.74 15.50
CA ARG A 191 13.33 11.92 15.80
C ARG A 191 11.95 11.89 15.18
N MET A 192 11.75 11.07 14.16
CA MET A 192 10.48 10.94 13.42
C MET A 192 9.84 9.58 13.75
N VAL A 193 9.19 9.48 14.91
CA VAL A 193 8.49 8.26 15.32
C VAL A 193 7.11 8.15 14.65
N MET A 194 6.63 6.95 14.45
CA MET A 194 5.28 6.68 13.94
C MET A 194 4.25 6.68 15.07
N PRO A 195 3.07 7.24 14.88
CA PRO A 195 2.55 7.88 13.64
C PRO A 195 3.09 9.31 13.44
N THR A 196 2.98 9.80 12.21
CA THR A 196 3.50 11.11 11.75
C THR A 196 3.05 12.29 12.62
N ARG A 197 1.86 12.24 13.25
CA ARG A 197 1.38 13.27 14.18
C ARG A 197 2.32 13.52 15.38
N LEU A 198 3.24 12.60 15.65
CA LEU A 198 4.25 12.73 16.71
C LEU A 198 5.54 13.42 16.24
N THR A 199 5.61 13.81 14.98
CA THR A 199 6.76 14.56 14.44
C THR A 199 6.95 15.87 15.20
N PRO A 200 8.16 16.15 15.73
CA PRO A 200 8.44 17.37 16.46
C PRO A 200 8.12 18.63 15.64
N PRO A 201 7.62 19.71 16.27
CA PRO A 201 7.26 20.94 15.59
C PRO A 201 8.41 21.58 14.78
N ASP A 202 9.64 21.46 15.26
CA ASP A 202 10.83 21.98 14.59
C ASP A 202 11.24 21.23 13.32
N LEU A 203 10.61 20.09 13.02
CA LEU A 203 10.80 19.32 11.78
C LEU A 203 9.65 19.50 10.78
N GLN A 204 8.53 20.10 11.18
CA GLN A 204 7.34 20.21 10.33
C GLN A 204 7.56 21.08 9.09
N TYR A 205 8.53 22.01 9.10
CA TYR A 205 8.88 22.81 7.94
C TYR A 205 9.34 21.98 6.73
N LEU A 206 9.84 20.76 6.97
CA LEU A 206 10.26 19.84 5.92
C LEU A 206 9.08 19.34 5.06
N ASP A 207 7.84 19.44 5.56
CA ASP A 207 6.65 19.15 4.77
C ASP A 207 6.28 20.26 3.78
N HIS A 208 6.97 21.41 3.78
CA HIS A 208 6.67 22.55 2.90
C HIS A 208 7.45 22.52 1.59
N MET A 209 8.37 21.60 1.41
CA MET A 209 9.21 21.49 0.21
C MET A 209 9.28 20.03 -0.28
N THR A 210 9.61 19.83 -1.54
CA THR A 210 9.84 18.48 -2.07
C THR A 210 11.15 17.90 -1.58
N PHE A 211 11.27 16.59 -1.58
CA PHE A 211 12.53 15.93 -1.21
C PHE A 211 13.65 16.29 -2.19
N ASP A 212 13.36 16.38 -3.48
CA ASP A 212 14.29 16.89 -4.48
C ASP A 212 14.77 18.32 -4.17
N GLY A 213 13.84 19.21 -3.79
CA GLY A 213 14.18 20.58 -3.37
C GLY A 213 15.11 20.61 -2.15
N PHE A 214 14.86 19.71 -1.17
CA PHE A 214 15.75 19.56 -0.01
C PHE A 214 17.14 19.07 -0.42
N LEU A 215 17.25 18.04 -1.26
CA LEU A 215 18.54 17.52 -1.73
C LEU A 215 19.34 18.59 -2.46
N ASN A 216 18.69 19.36 -3.33
CA ASN A 216 19.32 20.46 -4.07
C ASN A 216 19.80 21.57 -3.14
N ALA A 217 19.01 21.97 -2.14
CA ALA A 217 19.38 22.98 -1.14
C ALA A 217 20.60 22.55 -0.29
N GLN A 218 20.80 21.25 -0.11
CA GLN A 218 21.94 20.68 0.61
C GLN A 218 23.13 20.34 -0.31
N ASN A 219 23.06 20.73 -1.59
CA ASN A 219 24.09 20.46 -2.60
C ASN A 219 24.45 18.95 -2.68
N ILE A 220 23.45 18.08 -2.59
CA ILE A 220 23.64 16.66 -2.85
C ILE A 220 23.67 16.49 -4.37
N ASP A 221 24.88 16.22 -4.89
CA ASP A 221 25.05 15.90 -6.30
C ASP A 221 24.53 14.49 -6.57
N THR A 222 23.37 14.41 -7.22
CA THR A 222 22.78 13.14 -7.62
C THR A 222 23.03 12.93 -9.11
N ASP A 223 24.00 12.07 -9.43
CA ASP A 223 24.13 11.56 -10.79
C ASP A 223 22.82 10.83 -11.22
N PRO A 224 22.60 10.62 -12.54
CA PRO A 224 21.34 10.03 -13.02
C PRO A 224 21.02 8.66 -12.41
N SER A 225 22.03 7.83 -12.14
CA SER A 225 21.85 6.50 -11.55
C SER A 225 21.43 6.59 -10.07
N PHE A 226 22.04 7.49 -9.32
CA PHE A 226 21.68 7.73 -7.92
C PHE A 226 20.30 8.41 -7.80
N ARG A 227 19.99 9.35 -8.70
CA ARG A 227 18.66 9.97 -8.77
C ARG A 227 17.58 8.91 -9.06
N LYS A 228 17.82 8.04 -10.04
CA LYS A 228 16.90 6.94 -10.37
C LYS A 228 16.61 6.04 -9.17
N LEU A 229 17.63 5.75 -8.35
CA LEU A 229 17.47 4.99 -7.11
C LEU A 229 16.60 5.73 -6.08
N ILE A 230 16.88 7.02 -5.84
CA ILE A 230 16.07 7.82 -4.89
C ILE A 230 14.61 7.87 -5.35
N ASP A 231 14.36 8.13 -6.63
CA ASP A 231 13.01 8.17 -7.19
C ASP A 231 12.31 6.83 -7.10
N TYR A 232 13.02 5.72 -7.35
CA TYR A 232 12.51 4.36 -7.15
C TYR A 232 12.07 4.13 -5.70
N GLN A 233 12.89 4.50 -4.72
CA GLN A 233 12.59 4.33 -3.30
C GLN A 233 11.38 5.16 -2.86
N MET A 234 11.22 6.35 -3.41
CA MET A 234 10.05 7.19 -3.16
C MET A 234 8.77 6.62 -3.83
N LEU A 235 8.90 6.05 -5.03
CA LEU A 235 7.79 5.36 -5.71
C LEU A 235 7.33 4.13 -4.94
N ASP A 236 8.28 3.32 -4.45
CA ASP A 236 8.00 2.08 -3.72
C ASP A 236 7.24 2.36 -2.40
N ASP A 237 7.66 3.35 -1.63
CA ASP A 237 7.04 3.66 -0.34
C ASP A 237 5.82 4.59 -0.43
N TYR A 238 5.84 5.55 -1.35
CA TYR A 238 4.89 6.67 -1.36
C TYR A 238 4.10 6.84 -2.65
N GLY A 239 4.42 6.09 -3.70
CA GLY A 239 3.74 6.21 -4.98
C GLY A 239 4.05 7.49 -5.77
N GLY A 240 5.09 8.23 -5.39
CA GLY A 240 5.55 9.45 -6.07
C GLY A 240 7.07 9.55 -6.09
N THR A 241 7.64 10.32 -7.02
CA THR A 241 9.09 10.55 -7.11
C THR A 241 9.57 11.57 -6.07
N SER A 242 10.88 11.73 -5.92
CA SER A 242 11.48 12.76 -5.04
C SER A 242 11.02 14.19 -5.37
N GLN A 243 10.62 14.46 -6.61
CA GLN A 243 10.06 15.74 -7.03
C GLN A 243 8.60 15.95 -6.59
N GLN A 244 7.93 14.90 -6.16
CA GLN A 244 6.51 14.91 -5.76
C GLN A 244 6.32 14.80 -4.26
N VAL A 245 7.11 13.93 -3.59
CA VAL A 245 7.00 13.71 -2.15
C VAL A 245 7.64 14.85 -1.35
N SER A 246 7.11 15.13 -0.16
CA SER A 246 7.68 16.13 0.73
C SER A 246 9.05 15.70 1.27
N ALA A 247 9.88 16.66 1.63
CA ALA A 247 11.18 16.38 2.26
C ALA A 247 11.01 15.64 3.57
N LEU A 248 9.94 15.91 4.33
CA LEU A 248 9.65 15.19 5.55
C LEU A 248 9.45 13.70 5.29
N ALA A 249 8.66 13.34 4.26
CA ALA A 249 8.44 11.95 3.87
C ALA A 249 9.74 11.29 3.38
N GLY A 250 10.50 11.97 2.50
CA GLY A 250 11.77 11.44 1.99
C GLY A 250 12.81 11.22 3.09
N ILE A 251 12.94 12.14 4.04
CA ILE A 251 13.84 11.97 5.18
C ILE A 251 13.35 10.83 6.09
N HIS A 252 12.04 10.77 6.36
CA HIS A 252 11.44 9.70 7.17
C HIS A 252 11.73 8.32 6.58
N TYR A 253 11.65 8.16 5.26
CA TYR A 253 11.98 6.89 4.58
C TYR A 253 13.34 6.34 5.03
N TYR A 254 14.37 7.17 5.05
CA TYR A 254 15.73 6.75 5.40
C TYR A 254 15.96 6.64 6.91
N THR A 255 15.27 7.45 7.71
CA THR A 255 15.51 7.55 9.15
C THR A 255 14.64 6.61 9.98
N CYS A 256 13.52 6.11 9.45
CA CYS A 256 12.72 5.05 10.07
C CYS A 256 13.23 3.64 9.73
N ARG A 257 14.23 3.52 8.85
CA ARG A 257 14.89 2.27 8.49
C ARG A 257 16.35 2.29 8.94
N PRO A 258 16.83 1.24 9.60
CA PRO A 258 18.19 1.21 10.15
C PRO A 258 19.24 0.86 9.10
N TYR A 259 19.34 1.60 8.04
CA TYR A 259 20.34 1.36 6.99
C TYR A 259 21.77 1.32 7.50
N GLN A 260 22.07 2.00 8.61
CA GLN A 260 23.40 2.07 9.18
C GLN A 260 23.66 1.04 10.28
N LYS A 261 22.62 0.41 10.84
CA LYS A 261 22.77 -0.56 11.95
C LYS A 261 22.74 -1.99 11.41
N GLN A 262 23.84 -2.70 11.53
CA GLN A 262 24.05 -4.03 10.93
C GLN A 262 23.20 -5.16 11.55
N PHE A 263 22.66 -4.99 12.76
CA PHE A 263 22.07 -6.07 13.55
C PHE A 263 20.62 -5.83 13.96
N VAL A 264 19.82 -5.31 13.05
CA VAL A 264 18.40 -5.11 13.32
C VAL A 264 17.59 -6.28 12.84
N GLU A 265 16.74 -6.79 13.72
CA GLU A 265 15.72 -7.75 13.33
C GLU A 265 14.75 -7.07 12.38
N LEU A 266 14.49 -7.70 11.25
CA LEU A 266 13.50 -7.29 10.27
C LEU A 266 12.39 -8.32 10.27
N PHE A 267 11.17 -7.91 10.61
CA PHE A 267 10.01 -8.78 10.64
C PHE A 267 9.12 -8.51 9.42
N SER A 268 8.76 -9.57 8.70
CA SER A 268 7.77 -9.48 7.61
C SER A 268 7.06 -10.82 7.46
N ALA A 269 5.71 -10.81 7.62
CA ALA A 269 4.90 -12.01 7.50
C ALA A 269 4.55 -12.29 6.01
N PRO A 270 4.39 -13.57 5.60
CA PRO A 270 4.07 -13.95 4.21
C PRO A 270 2.75 -13.37 3.68
N GLU A 271 1.76 -13.24 4.54
CA GLU A 271 0.49 -12.60 4.23
C GLU A 271 0.56 -11.06 4.18
N GLY A 272 1.74 -10.48 4.34
CA GLY A 272 1.91 -9.03 4.45
C GLY A 272 1.23 -8.46 5.69
N ASN A 273 0.70 -7.26 5.60
CA ASN A 273 0.06 -6.59 6.73
C ASN A 273 -1.28 -7.22 7.16
N GLN A 274 -1.82 -8.19 6.42
CA GLN A 274 -2.94 -9.00 6.88
C GLN A 274 -2.64 -9.72 8.21
N TYR A 275 -1.37 -9.99 8.50
CA TYR A 275 -0.92 -10.52 9.79
C TYR A 275 -1.43 -9.67 10.96
N PHE A 276 -1.27 -8.36 10.90
CA PHE A 276 -1.73 -7.43 11.96
C PHE A 276 -3.26 -7.35 11.99
N VAL A 277 -3.89 -7.28 10.83
CA VAL A 277 -5.36 -7.29 10.70
C VAL A 277 -5.95 -8.52 11.36
N ASN A 278 -5.36 -9.70 11.14
CA ASN A 278 -5.81 -10.96 11.75
C ASN A 278 -5.65 -10.95 13.27
N LYS A 279 -4.54 -10.39 13.79
CA LYS A 279 -4.33 -10.24 15.24
C LYS A 279 -5.37 -9.31 15.88
N ILE A 280 -5.69 -8.21 15.23
CA ILE A 280 -6.74 -7.28 15.69
C ILE A 280 -8.11 -7.97 15.62
N HIS A 281 -8.45 -8.58 14.49
CA HIS A 281 -9.77 -9.21 14.29
C HIS A 281 -10.10 -10.26 15.33
N LYS A 282 -9.11 -11.04 15.78
CA LYS A 282 -9.29 -12.03 16.85
C LYS A 282 -9.74 -11.42 18.20
N GLN A 283 -9.60 -10.11 18.37
CA GLN A 283 -9.99 -9.37 19.58
C GLN A 283 -11.35 -8.67 19.44
N LEU A 284 -11.97 -8.74 18.25
CA LEU A 284 -13.22 -8.06 17.93
C LEU A 284 -14.39 -9.04 17.82
N SER A 285 -15.60 -8.55 18.05
CA SER A 285 -16.83 -9.30 17.81
C SER A 285 -17.22 -9.22 16.32
N SER A 286 -17.36 -10.36 15.67
CA SER A 286 -17.79 -10.43 14.26
C SER A 286 -19.19 -9.83 14.03
N GLN A 287 -20.07 -9.81 15.04
CA GLN A 287 -21.40 -9.20 14.95
C GLN A 287 -21.38 -7.68 14.78
N ARG A 288 -20.23 -7.05 15.09
CA ARG A 288 -20.00 -5.60 14.96
C ARG A 288 -19.30 -5.20 13.67
N ILE A 289 -19.10 -6.14 12.74
CA ILE A 289 -18.44 -5.90 11.45
C ILE A 289 -19.40 -6.31 10.34
N LEU A 290 -19.73 -5.37 9.46
CA LEU A 290 -20.57 -5.59 8.28
C LEU A 290 -19.70 -5.51 7.04
N ASN A 291 -19.36 -6.67 6.45
CA ASN A 291 -18.67 -6.76 5.16
C ASN A 291 -19.67 -6.67 4.00
N GLN A 292 -19.20 -6.34 2.80
CA GLN A 292 -20.02 -6.14 1.59
C GLN A 292 -21.10 -5.07 1.76
N HIS A 293 -20.77 -4.02 2.52
CA HIS A 293 -21.65 -2.90 2.80
C HIS A 293 -20.99 -1.59 2.35
N LEU A 294 -21.58 -0.93 1.37
CA LEU A 294 -21.11 0.35 0.84
C LEU A 294 -21.80 1.51 1.55
N VAL A 295 -21.05 2.34 2.26
CA VAL A 295 -21.54 3.66 2.69
C VAL A 295 -21.56 4.57 1.47
N TYR A 296 -22.73 5.12 1.13
CA TYR A 296 -22.89 5.96 -0.05
C TYR A 296 -23.45 7.36 0.23
N HIS A 297 -23.96 7.60 1.45
CA HIS A 297 -24.41 8.92 1.87
C HIS A 297 -24.28 9.09 3.39
N ILE A 298 -23.77 10.23 3.81
CA ILE A 298 -23.62 10.64 5.22
C ILE A 298 -24.22 12.04 5.36
N GLU A 299 -25.24 12.15 6.20
CA GLU A 299 -25.94 13.40 6.50
C GLU A 299 -25.79 13.73 7.97
N LYS A 300 -25.52 15.01 8.30
CA LYS A 300 -25.49 15.47 9.68
C LYS A 300 -26.94 15.61 10.18
N GLN A 301 -27.25 14.97 11.32
CA GLN A 301 -28.57 15.02 11.93
C GLN A 301 -28.46 15.41 13.41
N GLY A 302 -28.74 16.67 13.71
CA GLY A 302 -28.57 17.23 15.06
C GLY A 302 -27.10 17.15 15.52
N ALA A 303 -26.84 16.47 16.65
CA ALA A 303 -25.50 16.26 17.17
C ALA A 303 -24.78 15.04 16.55
N GLY A 304 -25.51 14.17 15.85
CA GLY A 304 -25.00 12.94 15.26
C GLY A 304 -25.12 12.91 13.74
N TYR A 305 -25.18 11.69 13.19
CA TYR A 305 -25.22 11.44 11.75
C TYR A 305 -26.24 10.37 11.39
N LEU A 306 -26.82 10.53 10.21
CA LEU A 306 -27.61 9.52 9.53
C LEU A 306 -26.84 9.04 8.33
N VAL A 307 -26.60 7.73 8.26
CA VAL A 307 -25.72 7.12 7.27
C VAL A 307 -26.49 6.09 6.45
N ASP A 308 -26.49 6.27 5.14
CA ASP A 308 -27.08 5.32 4.21
C ASP A 308 -26.02 4.35 3.69
N VAL A 309 -26.35 3.08 3.80
CA VAL A 309 -25.48 1.96 3.48
C VAL A 309 -26.22 0.98 2.55
N LEU A 310 -25.55 0.57 1.49
CA LEU A 310 -26.03 -0.50 0.61
C LEU A 310 -25.44 -1.83 1.08
N ASP A 311 -26.29 -2.76 1.47
CA ASP A 311 -25.94 -4.19 1.54
C ASP A 311 -25.84 -4.71 0.10
N ILE A 312 -24.61 -4.93 -0.38
CA ILE A 312 -24.35 -5.32 -1.76
C ILE A 312 -24.86 -6.74 -2.04
N THR A 313 -24.81 -7.62 -1.05
CA THR A 313 -25.21 -9.02 -1.19
C THR A 313 -26.71 -9.16 -1.41
N HIS A 314 -27.51 -8.41 -0.65
CA HIS A 314 -28.97 -8.48 -0.69
C HIS A 314 -29.61 -7.37 -1.54
N ASN A 315 -28.81 -6.41 -2.01
CA ASN A 315 -29.27 -5.19 -2.69
C ASN A 315 -30.33 -4.43 -1.85
N GLU A 316 -30.05 -4.26 -0.56
CA GLU A 316 -30.94 -3.61 0.41
C GLU A 316 -30.31 -2.34 0.97
N ARG A 317 -31.14 -1.32 1.23
CA ARG A 317 -30.73 -0.09 1.90
C ARG A 317 -30.84 -0.26 3.41
N LEU A 318 -29.72 -0.19 4.11
CA LEU A 318 -29.61 -0.06 5.56
C LEU A 318 -29.39 1.41 5.91
N GLN A 319 -30.15 1.94 6.87
CA GLN A 319 -29.95 3.26 7.43
C GLN A 319 -29.44 3.16 8.86
N ILE A 320 -28.30 3.81 9.16
CA ILE A 320 -27.66 3.77 10.46
C ILE A 320 -27.66 5.16 11.07
N LYS A 321 -28.26 5.30 12.27
CA LYS A 321 -28.15 6.48 13.11
C LYS A 321 -26.99 6.31 14.07
N THR A 322 -26.11 7.32 14.18
CA THR A 322 -24.95 7.28 15.07
C THR A 322 -24.66 8.64 15.71
N ASP A 323 -24.13 8.63 16.93
CA ASP A 323 -23.75 9.84 17.63
C ASP A 323 -22.36 10.34 17.21
N ALA A 324 -21.46 9.43 16.83
CA ALA A 324 -20.11 9.74 16.34
C ALA A 324 -19.77 8.89 15.12
N LEU A 325 -18.92 9.44 14.23
CA LEU A 325 -18.48 8.77 13.03
C LEU A 325 -16.95 8.82 12.92
N ILE A 326 -16.33 7.67 12.66
CA ILE A 326 -14.90 7.54 12.33
C ILE A 326 -14.80 7.13 10.87
N TYR A 327 -14.31 8.03 10.02
CA TYR A 327 -14.07 7.75 8.61
C TYR A 327 -12.64 7.22 8.41
N ALA A 328 -12.54 5.93 8.11
CA ALA A 328 -11.29 5.21 7.82
C ALA A 328 -11.23 4.71 6.36
N GLY A 329 -12.15 5.18 5.52
CA GLY A 329 -12.19 4.89 4.09
C GLY A 329 -11.24 5.79 3.28
N GLN A 330 -11.21 5.54 1.99
CA GLN A 330 -10.39 6.33 1.05
C GLN A 330 -10.96 7.76 0.90
N LYS A 331 -10.17 8.75 1.25
CA LYS A 331 -10.62 10.16 1.37
C LYS A 331 -11.09 10.79 0.06
N HIS A 332 -10.67 10.24 -1.10
CA HIS A 332 -11.16 10.69 -2.40
C HIS A 332 -12.66 10.41 -2.63
N SER A 333 -13.28 9.53 -1.85
CA SER A 333 -14.72 9.25 -1.94
C SER A 333 -15.59 10.24 -1.16
N LEU A 334 -15.01 10.98 -0.20
CA LEU A 334 -15.77 11.95 0.64
C LEU A 334 -16.64 12.94 -0.14
N PRO A 335 -16.17 13.55 -1.26
CA PRO A 335 -17.01 14.47 -2.04
C PRO A 335 -18.31 13.86 -2.57
N TYR A 336 -18.37 12.54 -2.69
CA TYR A 336 -19.55 11.81 -3.18
C TYR A 336 -20.49 11.37 -2.06
N ILE A 337 -19.94 11.02 -0.88
CA ILE A 337 -20.72 10.43 0.21
C ILE A 337 -21.04 11.41 1.32
N ALA A 338 -20.27 12.48 1.46
CA ALA A 338 -20.45 13.53 2.47
C ALA A 338 -20.12 14.92 1.86
N PRO A 339 -20.90 15.38 0.86
CA PRO A 339 -20.58 16.59 0.10
C PRO A 339 -20.56 17.87 0.94
N GLU A 340 -21.25 17.87 2.09
CA GLU A 340 -21.26 19.00 3.02
C GLU A 340 -19.95 19.16 3.80
N ILE A 341 -19.11 18.13 3.81
CA ILE A 341 -17.79 18.19 4.43
C ILE A 341 -16.85 18.85 3.44
N ASP A 342 -16.48 20.11 3.70
CA ASP A 342 -15.43 20.75 2.93
C ASP A 342 -14.10 20.04 3.19
N SER A 343 -13.75 19.18 2.24
CA SER A 343 -12.67 18.24 2.41
C SER A 343 -11.34 18.88 1.98
N PRO A 344 -10.37 19.02 2.90
CA PRO A 344 -9.01 19.43 2.55
C PRO A 344 -8.33 18.41 1.62
N PHE A 345 -8.90 17.19 1.50
CA PHE A 345 -8.36 16.08 0.73
C PHE A 345 -8.61 16.16 -0.78
N LYS A 346 -9.30 17.18 -1.28
CA LYS A 346 -9.54 17.39 -2.72
C LYS A 346 -8.25 17.54 -3.53
N LYS A 347 -7.17 18.02 -2.88
CA LYS A 347 -5.86 18.21 -3.51
C LYS A 347 -4.95 16.98 -3.39
N ASN A 348 -5.36 15.94 -2.68
CA ASN A 348 -4.55 14.75 -2.49
C ASN A 348 -4.35 14.02 -3.81
N VAL A 349 -3.11 13.62 -4.05
CA VAL A 349 -2.73 12.79 -5.18
C VAL A 349 -2.68 11.33 -4.74
N TYR A 350 -3.19 10.43 -5.59
CA TYR A 350 -3.21 9.00 -5.32
C TYR A 350 -2.56 8.24 -6.47
N ALA A 351 -1.58 7.41 -6.17
CA ALA A 351 -0.98 6.52 -7.14
C ALA A 351 -1.80 5.23 -7.29
N PRO A 352 -2.08 4.80 -8.52
CA PRO A 352 -2.67 3.50 -8.80
C PRO A 352 -1.64 2.39 -8.57
N TRP A 353 -2.09 1.24 -8.07
CA TRP A 353 -1.24 0.12 -7.73
C TRP A 353 -1.79 -1.19 -8.26
N MET A 354 -0.90 -2.09 -8.68
CA MET A 354 -1.25 -3.45 -9.05
C MET A 354 -0.28 -4.42 -8.39
N VAL A 355 -0.82 -5.49 -7.84
CA VAL A 355 -0.05 -6.57 -7.20
C VAL A 355 -0.30 -7.87 -7.94
N VAL A 356 0.76 -8.61 -8.25
CA VAL A 356 0.71 -9.88 -8.97
C VAL A 356 1.35 -10.97 -8.12
N ASN A 357 0.54 -11.84 -7.55
CA ASN A 357 1.02 -13.03 -6.84
C ASN A 357 1.24 -14.17 -7.84
N ILE A 358 2.45 -14.72 -7.92
CA ILE A 358 2.81 -15.89 -8.69
C ILE A 358 3.07 -17.06 -7.74
N LEU A 359 2.25 -18.08 -7.82
CA LEU A 359 2.38 -19.31 -7.03
C LEU A 359 3.08 -20.40 -7.80
N MET A 360 3.96 -21.14 -7.13
CA MET A 360 4.72 -22.25 -7.70
C MET A 360 4.98 -23.35 -6.67
N LYS A 361 5.08 -24.60 -7.09
CA LYS A 361 5.47 -25.74 -6.24
C LYS A 361 6.98 -25.84 -6.04
N GLN A 362 7.73 -25.50 -7.05
CA GLN A 362 9.18 -25.60 -7.01
C GLN A 362 9.79 -24.20 -7.08
N LYS A 363 10.63 -23.90 -6.11
CA LYS A 363 11.43 -22.70 -6.11
C LYS A 363 12.55 -22.83 -7.14
N PRO A 364 12.76 -21.81 -7.99
CA PRO A 364 13.94 -21.77 -8.83
C PRO A 364 15.23 -21.81 -7.98
N ASN A 365 16.21 -22.54 -8.41
CA ASN A 365 17.47 -22.88 -7.74
C ASN A 365 17.99 -21.82 -6.75
N ASN A 366 18.21 -22.20 -5.49
CA ASN A 366 18.90 -21.44 -4.41
C ASN A 366 18.58 -19.93 -4.29
N TYR A 367 17.61 -19.44 -5.06
CA TYR A 367 17.13 -18.07 -5.03
C TYR A 367 16.50 -17.77 -3.66
N GLY A 368 16.66 -16.57 -3.17
CA GLY A 368 16.04 -16.25 -1.91
C GLY A 368 16.48 -14.97 -1.25
N PHE A 369 16.23 -13.86 -1.92
CA PHE A 369 16.18 -12.58 -1.25
C PHE A 369 14.71 -12.25 -0.97
N TRP A 370 14.45 -11.67 0.21
CA TRP A 370 13.11 -11.23 0.58
C TRP A 370 12.61 -10.16 -0.38
N GLN A 371 13.30 -9.03 -0.49
CA GLN A 371 12.97 -7.92 -1.39
C GLN A 371 13.89 -7.92 -2.62
N ASN A 372 13.27 -7.82 -3.78
CA ASN A 372 13.93 -7.86 -5.08
C ASN A 372 13.50 -6.64 -5.88
N GLU A 373 14.32 -5.60 -5.85
CA GLU A 373 14.04 -4.31 -6.47
C GLU A 373 14.43 -4.30 -7.94
N TYR A 374 13.56 -3.85 -8.82
CA TYR A 374 13.78 -3.80 -10.26
C TYR A 374 13.72 -2.34 -10.77
N LEU A 375 14.87 -1.72 -10.95
CA LEU A 375 14.95 -0.30 -11.30
C LEU A 375 14.86 -0.03 -12.81
N ASP A 376 15.04 -1.05 -13.65
CA ASP A 376 15.11 -0.88 -15.11
C ASP A 376 13.76 -1.02 -15.81
N SER A 377 12.65 -0.99 -15.07
CA SER A 377 11.32 -1.10 -15.64
C SER A 377 10.79 0.24 -16.15
N ASP A 378 10.28 0.23 -17.38
CA ASP A 378 9.51 1.35 -17.96
C ASP A 378 8.00 1.17 -17.72
N SER A 379 7.56 -0.01 -17.28
CA SER A 379 6.16 -0.38 -17.08
C SER A 379 5.62 -0.06 -15.68
N GLY A 380 6.45 0.49 -14.79
CA GLY A 380 6.10 0.74 -13.39
C GLY A 380 6.24 -0.48 -12.49
N PHE A 381 6.79 -1.60 -13.00
CA PHE A 381 7.17 -2.74 -12.17
C PHE A 381 8.30 -2.35 -11.22
N LEU A 382 8.08 -2.50 -9.91
CA LEU A 382 9.05 -2.12 -8.89
C LEU A 382 9.90 -3.29 -8.43
N GLY A 383 9.47 -4.52 -8.71
CA GLY A 383 10.14 -5.71 -8.21
C GLY A 383 9.18 -6.65 -7.51
N PHE A 384 9.71 -7.53 -6.66
CA PHE A 384 8.90 -8.54 -6.00
C PHE A 384 9.44 -8.98 -4.64
N ILE A 385 8.55 -9.50 -3.81
CA ILE A 385 8.84 -10.14 -2.53
C ILE A 385 8.82 -11.67 -2.70
N ASP A 386 9.80 -12.36 -2.15
CA ASP A 386 9.84 -13.84 -2.06
C ASP A 386 9.31 -14.29 -0.70
N SER A 387 8.09 -14.83 -0.66
CA SER A 387 7.43 -15.30 0.56
C SER A 387 8.17 -16.43 1.25
N SER A 388 9.01 -17.19 0.53
CA SER A 388 9.80 -18.27 1.13
C SER A 388 10.90 -17.78 2.07
N VAL A 389 11.22 -16.48 2.01
CA VAL A 389 12.17 -15.84 2.93
C VAL A 389 11.45 -15.30 4.16
N GLN A 390 10.15 -14.96 4.02
CA GLN A 390 9.31 -14.48 5.13
C GLN A 390 8.85 -15.58 6.07
N HIS A 391 8.99 -16.83 5.67
CA HIS A 391 8.65 -17.98 6.50
C HIS A 391 9.79 -19.00 6.46
N GLN A 392 10.36 -19.33 7.62
CA GLN A 392 11.38 -20.36 7.71
C GLN A 392 10.74 -21.73 7.46
N GLY A 393 10.69 -22.15 6.21
CA GLY A 393 10.04 -23.36 5.74
C GLY A 393 9.16 -23.12 4.51
N SER A 394 8.46 -24.15 4.03
CA SER A 394 7.53 -24.04 2.92
C SER A 394 6.13 -23.68 3.42
N LEU A 395 5.44 -22.81 2.71
CA LEU A 395 4.01 -22.56 2.86
C LEU A 395 3.23 -23.75 2.27
N LYS A 396 3.11 -24.85 3.03
CA LYS A 396 2.41 -26.07 2.57
C LYS A 396 2.89 -26.60 1.20
N GLY A 397 4.20 -26.53 0.93
CA GLY A 397 4.76 -26.98 -0.33
C GLY A 397 4.59 -26.00 -1.50
N LEU A 398 4.06 -24.81 -1.26
CA LEU A 398 3.96 -23.75 -2.27
C LEU A 398 4.90 -22.59 -1.93
N HIS A 399 5.32 -21.87 -2.97
CA HIS A 399 6.07 -20.61 -2.87
C HIS A 399 5.28 -19.52 -3.58
N CYS A 400 5.37 -18.29 -3.09
CA CYS A 400 4.76 -17.13 -3.72
C CYS A 400 5.81 -16.05 -3.98
N LEU A 401 5.83 -15.54 -5.22
CA LEU A 401 6.50 -14.30 -5.56
C LEU A 401 5.41 -13.24 -5.73
N THR A 402 5.53 -12.13 -4.98
CA THR A 402 4.56 -11.05 -5.02
C THR A 402 5.17 -9.85 -5.72
N GLY A 403 4.82 -9.63 -6.99
CA GLY A 403 5.27 -8.52 -7.80
C GLY A 403 4.42 -7.26 -7.59
N TYR A 404 5.04 -6.09 -7.69
CA TYR A 404 4.41 -4.79 -7.48
C TYR A 404 4.57 -3.89 -8.69
N TYR A 405 3.50 -3.15 -8.98
CA TYR A 405 3.48 -2.08 -9.97
C TYR A 405 2.93 -0.81 -9.33
N CYS A 406 3.70 0.28 -9.39
CA CYS A 406 3.24 1.62 -9.11
C CYS A 406 3.01 2.35 -10.44
N LEU A 407 1.77 2.70 -10.73
CA LEU A 407 1.41 3.34 -11.99
C LEU A 407 1.29 4.85 -11.81
N LYS A 408 1.54 5.59 -12.89
CA LYS A 408 1.26 7.03 -12.90
C LYS A 408 -0.24 7.30 -12.81
N PRO A 409 -0.68 8.38 -12.14
CA PRO A 409 -2.11 8.71 -12.00
C PRO A 409 -2.89 8.75 -13.31
N GLU A 410 -2.27 9.20 -14.41
CA GLU A 410 -2.87 9.24 -15.76
C GLU A 410 -3.18 7.86 -16.34
N HIS A 411 -2.50 6.82 -15.87
CA HIS A 411 -2.72 5.42 -16.30
C HIS A 411 -3.80 4.69 -15.50
N ARG A 412 -4.42 5.35 -14.51
CA ARG A 412 -5.42 4.73 -13.60
C ARG A 412 -6.57 4.05 -14.36
N SER A 413 -7.06 4.65 -15.44
CA SER A 413 -8.15 4.07 -16.24
C SER A 413 -7.81 2.73 -16.85
N GLN A 414 -6.54 2.44 -17.12
CA GLN A 414 -6.09 1.17 -17.68
C GLN A 414 -6.29 0.00 -16.71
N LEU A 415 -6.37 0.29 -15.40
CA LEU A 415 -6.66 -0.74 -14.40
C LEU A 415 -8.08 -1.35 -14.54
N LEU A 416 -9.00 -0.65 -15.20
CA LEU A 416 -10.35 -1.16 -15.45
C LEU A 416 -10.38 -2.30 -16.48
N THR A 417 -9.36 -2.41 -17.33
CA THR A 417 -9.25 -3.42 -18.39
C THR A 417 -8.20 -4.49 -18.11
N VAL A 418 -7.68 -4.56 -16.88
CA VAL A 418 -6.65 -5.55 -16.49
C VAL A 418 -7.12 -6.99 -16.74
N ALA A 419 -8.40 -7.27 -16.54
CA ALA A 419 -8.95 -8.61 -16.77
C ALA A 419 -8.80 -9.06 -18.25
N ASP A 420 -8.90 -8.12 -19.19
CA ASP A 420 -8.76 -8.39 -20.63
C ASP A 420 -7.30 -8.63 -21.06
N HIS A 421 -6.35 -8.23 -20.18
CA HIS A 421 -4.91 -8.28 -20.44
C HIS A 421 -4.14 -9.14 -19.43
N LYS A 422 -4.83 -9.95 -18.63
CA LYS A 422 -4.26 -10.69 -17.50
C LYS A 422 -3.08 -11.58 -17.88
N ASP A 423 -3.20 -12.34 -18.99
CA ASP A 423 -2.16 -13.26 -19.45
C ASP A 423 -0.87 -12.51 -19.79
N ARG A 424 -1.00 -11.40 -20.47
CA ARG A 424 0.13 -10.58 -20.84
C ARG A 424 0.80 -9.92 -19.63
N ILE A 425 0.02 -9.43 -18.65
CA ILE A 425 0.54 -8.85 -17.41
C ILE A 425 1.33 -9.89 -16.64
N VAL A 426 0.81 -11.11 -16.52
CA VAL A 426 1.49 -12.20 -15.83
C VAL A 426 2.78 -12.57 -16.55
N ASN A 427 2.77 -12.69 -17.88
CA ASN A 427 3.95 -13.02 -18.68
C ASN A 427 5.03 -11.93 -18.57
N GLU A 428 4.65 -10.65 -18.60
CA GLU A 428 5.55 -9.52 -18.39
C GLU A 428 6.17 -9.57 -16.99
N THR A 429 5.35 -9.84 -15.96
CA THR A 429 5.81 -10.00 -14.58
C THR A 429 6.82 -11.14 -14.45
N LEU A 430 6.53 -12.28 -15.08
CA LEU A 430 7.42 -13.44 -15.10
C LEU A 430 8.77 -13.13 -15.78
N ASN A 431 8.77 -12.35 -16.86
CA ASN A 431 10.00 -11.95 -17.54
C ASN A 431 10.89 -11.12 -16.62
N TYR A 432 10.34 -10.09 -15.95
CA TYR A 432 11.10 -9.30 -14.96
C TYR A 432 11.64 -10.16 -13.81
N MET A 433 10.83 -11.10 -13.31
CA MET A 433 11.27 -12.02 -12.26
C MET A 433 12.39 -12.96 -12.74
N CYS A 434 12.30 -13.47 -13.96
CA CYS A 434 13.31 -14.35 -14.56
C CYS A 434 14.65 -13.65 -14.78
N ASP A 435 14.67 -12.36 -15.12
CA ASP A 435 15.88 -11.55 -15.24
C ASP A 435 16.69 -11.54 -13.93
N MET A 436 16.00 -11.51 -12.79
CA MET A 436 16.63 -11.50 -11.48
C MET A 436 16.97 -12.89 -10.97
N ILE A 437 16.06 -13.85 -11.15
CA ILE A 437 16.19 -15.21 -10.62
C ILE A 437 17.17 -16.05 -11.46
N LYS A 438 17.34 -15.71 -12.74
CA LYS A 438 18.18 -16.46 -13.71
C LYS A 438 17.80 -17.93 -13.81
N GLY A 439 16.50 -18.20 -13.87
CA GLY A 439 15.98 -19.55 -14.00
C GLY A 439 14.48 -19.56 -14.31
N PRO A 440 13.97 -20.67 -14.86
CA PRO A 440 12.56 -20.76 -15.22
C PRO A 440 11.66 -20.77 -13.99
N ILE A 441 10.63 -19.96 -14.02
CA ILE A 441 9.53 -19.99 -13.06
C ILE A 441 8.40 -20.80 -13.70
N ARG A 442 7.87 -21.78 -12.96
CA ARG A 442 6.73 -22.60 -13.38
C ARG A 442 5.53 -22.32 -12.49
N PRO A 443 4.62 -21.41 -12.90
CA PRO A 443 3.47 -21.07 -12.10
C PRO A 443 2.46 -22.21 -12.00
N GLU A 444 1.80 -22.32 -10.85
CA GLU A 444 0.60 -23.14 -10.62
C GLU A 444 -0.66 -22.29 -10.65
N ALA A 445 -0.56 -21.02 -10.29
CA ALA A 445 -1.64 -20.05 -10.33
C ALA A 445 -1.08 -18.63 -10.25
N ALA A 446 -1.84 -17.65 -10.73
CA ALA A 446 -1.54 -16.24 -10.54
C ALA A 446 -2.78 -15.46 -10.06
N PHE A 447 -2.55 -14.44 -9.24
CA PHE A 447 -3.59 -13.54 -8.75
C PHE A 447 -3.16 -12.09 -9.00
N ILE A 448 -3.99 -11.34 -9.69
CA ILE A 448 -3.79 -9.91 -9.91
C ILE A 448 -4.79 -9.16 -9.03
N HIS A 449 -4.30 -8.23 -8.23
CA HIS A 449 -5.11 -7.29 -7.46
C HIS A 449 -4.84 -5.87 -7.89
N VAL A 450 -5.89 -5.11 -8.19
CA VAL A 450 -5.79 -3.73 -8.66
C VAL A 450 -6.47 -2.74 -7.72
N MET A 451 -5.78 -1.64 -7.45
CA MET A 451 -6.23 -0.57 -6.57
C MET A 451 -6.00 0.78 -7.26
N GLY A 452 -7.08 1.41 -7.73
CA GLY A 452 -6.99 2.66 -8.48
C GLY A 452 -6.50 3.87 -7.67
N HIS A 453 -6.65 3.85 -6.35
CA HIS A 453 -6.26 4.92 -5.43
C HIS A 453 -5.51 4.32 -4.21
N ALA A 454 -4.51 3.48 -4.46
CA ALA A 454 -3.86 2.68 -3.42
C ALA A 454 -3.02 3.51 -2.46
N MET A 455 -2.17 4.39 -3.01
CA MET A 455 -1.18 5.14 -2.26
C MET A 455 -1.54 6.63 -2.25
N SER A 456 -1.75 7.20 -1.07
CA SER A 456 -1.80 8.65 -0.91
C SER A 456 -0.39 9.19 -0.98
N VAL A 457 -0.06 9.94 -2.03
CA VAL A 457 1.27 10.53 -2.21
C VAL A 457 1.44 11.67 -1.21
N PRO A 458 2.43 11.63 -0.31
CA PRO A 458 2.67 12.69 0.67
C PRO A 458 3.38 13.90 0.01
N THR A 459 2.63 14.63 -0.81
CA THR A 459 3.12 15.87 -1.44
C THR A 459 3.37 16.95 -0.38
N PRO A 460 4.12 18.02 -0.67
CA PRO A 460 4.25 19.15 0.26
C PRO A 460 2.90 19.61 0.83
N HIS A 461 2.86 19.87 2.13
CA HIS A 461 1.67 20.22 2.93
C HIS A 461 0.66 19.08 3.13
N TYR A 462 0.97 17.84 2.74
CA TYR A 462 0.07 16.71 2.92
C TYR A 462 0.01 16.20 4.37
N LEU A 463 1.18 16.01 5.01
CA LEU A 463 1.29 15.30 6.28
C LEU A 463 0.67 16.06 7.47
N PHE A 464 0.61 17.38 7.38
CA PHE A 464 -0.01 18.26 8.38
C PHE A 464 -1.25 18.99 7.86
N ASN A 465 -1.88 18.46 6.82
CA ASN A 465 -3.22 18.93 6.44
C ASN A 465 -4.14 18.84 7.66
N ALA A 466 -4.65 19.99 8.06
CA ALA A 466 -5.61 20.05 9.16
C ALA A 466 -6.83 19.19 8.81
N TYR A 467 -7.08 18.17 9.61
CA TYR A 467 -8.36 17.48 9.55
C TYR A 467 -9.44 18.47 10.01
N PRO A 468 -10.51 18.65 9.23
CA PRO A 468 -11.57 19.51 9.69
C PRO A 468 -12.17 18.95 10.97
N GLU A 469 -12.25 19.75 12.01
CA GLU A 469 -13.03 19.42 13.20
C GLU A 469 -14.52 19.58 12.87
N ILE A 470 -15.20 18.47 12.59
CA ILE A 470 -16.60 18.46 12.24
C ILE A 470 -17.38 17.78 13.35
N GLY A 471 -17.41 18.41 14.52
CA GLY A 471 -18.09 17.85 15.68
C GLY A 471 -17.58 16.45 16.01
N ASN A 472 -18.49 15.46 15.98
CA ASN A 472 -18.18 14.05 16.27
C ASN A 472 -17.76 13.24 15.02
N PHE A 473 -17.41 13.91 13.91
CA PHE A 473 -16.83 13.26 12.73
C PHE A 473 -15.30 13.27 12.85
N LYS A 474 -14.73 12.08 12.91
CA LYS A 474 -13.28 11.89 13.06
C LYS A 474 -12.72 11.15 11.84
N PHE A 475 -11.43 11.34 11.57
CA PHE A 475 -10.73 10.62 10.52
C PHE A 475 -9.72 9.64 11.13
N ALA A 476 -9.53 8.49 10.47
CA ALA A 476 -8.51 7.51 10.80
C ALA A 476 -7.76 7.09 9.52
N GLY A 477 -6.43 7.07 9.59
CA GLY A 477 -5.55 6.69 8.46
C GLY A 477 -5.10 7.84 7.58
#